data_d4db1e05f44e0ea470a54d94d7cab0e8
#
_entry.id   d4db1e05f44e0ea470a54d94d7cab0e8
#
_cell.length_a   1.000
_cell.length_b   1.000
_cell.length_c   1.000
_cell.angle_alpha   90.00
_cell.angle_beta   90.00
_cell.angle_gamma   90.00
#
_symmetry.space_group_name_H-M   'P 1'
#
loop_
_entity.id
_entity.type
_entity.pdbx_description
1 polymer ?
#
loop_
_entity_poly.entity_id
_entity_poly.type
_entity_poly.pdbx_seq_one_letter_code
_entity_poly.pdbx_strand_id
1 'polypeptide(L)'
;RIESGKATLRTEVGDAQELLGALNAVFEPAVEKKRLKYNCTLDVEHRFIICDVTKVREIVLNIISNSVKYTPEGGSVTVQIKEIPWEKEGWTAYRILVEDTGIGMGAEYLPHIFEEFTRERTSTESKVVGAGLGLPIVKALIDLMGGTIQVESERGKGSKFEVILPFEIASEEEVKDSYVKKEEKPYNRSKEKRILLAEDNELNAEIAITILEENGFKVERAEDGCKCVELFSEKPTGYYSTILMDIQMPNMDGYTASRKIRGMEREDAKAIPIIALTANAFDEDRNKAFAAGMNGHIAKPIDVGRMVRTIGALVK
;
A
#
# COMPACT_ATOMS: atom_id res chain seq x y z
N ARG A 1 -8.18 13.85 -5.06
CA ARG A 1 -7.93 15.24 -5.48
C ARG A 1 -6.99 15.92 -4.50
N ILE A 2 -5.69 15.81 -4.75
CA ILE A 2 -4.67 16.60 -4.03
C ILE A 2 -4.76 18.07 -4.49
N GLU A 3 -5.20 18.33 -5.71
CA GLU A 3 -5.45 19.68 -6.26
C GLU A 3 -6.54 20.54 -5.54
N SER A 4 -7.33 19.96 -4.64
CA SER A 4 -8.42 20.72 -3.98
C SER A 4 -8.09 21.25 -2.58
N GLY A 5 -6.82 21.28 -2.15
CA GLY A 5 -6.39 21.89 -0.87
C GLY A 5 -6.99 21.28 0.41
N LYS A 6 -7.53 20.05 0.35
CA LYS A 6 -8.23 19.39 1.47
C LYS A 6 -7.55 18.12 2.00
N ALA A 7 -6.36 17.75 1.49
CA ALA A 7 -5.63 16.63 2.07
C ALA A 7 -4.96 17.10 3.38
N THR A 8 -5.45 16.61 4.51
CA THR A 8 -4.86 16.87 5.84
C THR A 8 -4.04 15.68 6.27
N LEU A 9 -2.82 15.92 6.74
CA LEU A 9 -1.97 14.91 7.37
C LEU A 9 -2.55 14.51 8.73
N ARG A 10 -2.54 13.22 9.02
CA ARG A 10 -2.87 12.68 10.34
C ARG A 10 -1.60 12.24 11.03
N THR A 11 -1.01 13.16 11.79
CA THR A 11 0.25 12.91 12.46
C THR A 11 0.04 12.09 13.74
N GLU A 12 0.92 11.13 13.94
CA GLU A 12 1.03 10.29 15.14
C GLU A 12 2.50 9.98 15.40
N VAL A 13 2.81 9.39 16.54
CA VAL A 13 4.18 8.92 16.81
C VAL A 13 4.46 7.72 15.89
N GLY A 14 5.40 7.91 14.98
CA GLY A 14 5.93 6.88 14.10
C GLY A 14 7.24 6.31 14.63
N ASP A 15 7.43 5.02 14.45
CA ASP A 15 8.66 4.29 14.80
C ASP A 15 9.37 3.86 13.50
N ALA A 16 10.55 4.42 13.26
CA ALA A 16 11.35 4.12 12.07
C ALA A 16 11.75 2.64 11.98
N GLN A 17 11.94 1.97 13.13
CA GLN A 17 12.28 0.55 13.15
C GLN A 17 11.07 -0.33 12.79
N GLU A 18 9.86 0.03 13.25
CA GLU A 18 8.61 -0.65 12.84
C GLU A 18 8.39 -0.47 11.33
N LEU A 19 8.65 0.74 10.80
CA LEU A 19 8.54 0.99 9.36
C LEU A 19 9.50 0.10 8.56
N LEU A 20 10.77 0.01 8.97
CA LEU A 20 11.76 -0.84 8.31
C LEU A 20 11.34 -2.32 8.36
N GLY A 21 10.90 -2.82 9.52
CA GLY A 21 10.42 -4.19 9.69
C GLY A 21 9.25 -4.52 8.76
N ALA A 22 8.27 -3.61 8.68
CA ALA A 22 7.13 -3.76 7.78
C ALA A 22 7.52 -3.75 6.29
N LEU A 23 8.49 -2.92 5.89
CA LEU A 23 9.01 -2.90 4.51
C LEU A 23 9.69 -4.22 4.15
N ASN A 24 10.56 -4.74 5.03
CA ASN A 24 11.24 -6.01 4.79
C ASN A 24 10.25 -7.16 4.66
N ALA A 25 9.30 -7.28 5.59
CA ALA A 25 8.27 -8.32 5.56
C ALA A 25 7.46 -8.32 4.24
N VAL A 26 7.18 -7.14 3.69
CA VAL A 26 6.44 -7.00 2.43
C VAL A 26 7.26 -7.42 1.21
N PHE A 27 8.56 -7.05 1.18
CA PHE A 27 9.35 -7.24 -0.05
C PHE A 27 10.19 -8.52 -0.08
N GLU A 28 10.51 -9.12 1.08
CA GLU A 28 11.29 -10.38 1.14
C GLU A 28 10.75 -11.48 0.22
N PRO A 29 9.44 -11.82 0.21
CA PRO A 29 8.94 -12.88 -0.67
C PRO A 29 9.09 -12.55 -2.17
N ALA A 30 8.82 -11.31 -2.55
CA ALA A 30 8.92 -10.87 -3.95
C ALA A 30 10.36 -10.82 -4.45
N VAL A 31 11.28 -10.43 -3.57
CA VAL A 31 12.72 -10.37 -3.81
C VAL A 31 13.29 -11.78 -3.96
N GLU A 32 12.93 -12.71 -3.07
CA GLU A 32 13.34 -14.13 -3.15
C GLU A 32 12.84 -14.78 -4.43
N LYS A 33 11.58 -14.60 -4.78
CA LYS A 33 10.98 -15.12 -6.01
C LYS A 33 11.71 -14.66 -7.26
N LYS A 34 12.15 -13.40 -7.31
CA LYS A 34 12.93 -12.82 -8.41
C LYS A 34 14.45 -13.03 -8.26
N ARG A 35 14.92 -13.65 -7.19
CA ARG A 35 16.34 -13.84 -6.85
C ARG A 35 17.12 -12.51 -6.88
N LEU A 36 16.49 -11.43 -6.39
CA LEU A 36 17.14 -10.12 -6.28
C LEU A 36 18.05 -10.08 -5.05
N LYS A 37 19.12 -9.32 -5.14
CA LYS A 37 19.93 -8.95 -3.98
C LYS A 37 19.24 -7.74 -3.33
N TYR A 38 18.62 -7.95 -2.18
CA TYR A 38 17.91 -6.90 -1.44
C TYR A 38 18.68 -6.54 -0.18
N ASN A 39 18.86 -5.25 0.05
CA ASN A 39 19.44 -4.72 1.28
C ASN A 39 18.66 -3.49 1.73
N CYS A 40 18.20 -3.51 2.98
CA CYS A 40 17.45 -2.40 3.57
C CYS A 40 18.08 -2.03 4.91
N THR A 41 18.54 -0.78 5.06
CA THR A 41 19.28 -0.29 6.22
C THR A 41 18.65 0.95 6.81
N LEU A 42 18.75 1.08 8.14
CA LEU A 42 18.28 2.22 8.93
C LEU A 42 19.45 2.75 9.77
N ASP A 43 19.78 4.02 9.59
CA ASP A 43 20.82 4.75 10.32
C ASP A 43 20.22 6.08 10.80
N VAL A 44 19.54 6.04 11.94
CA VAL A 44 18.84 7.19 12.53
C VAL A 44 19.16 7.30 14.03
N GLU A 45 19.35 8.51 14.50
CA GLU A 45 19.52 8.83 15.92
C GLU A 45 18.16 8.96 16.61
N HIS A 46 17.23 9.68 15.99
CA HIS A 46 15.87 9.87 16.49
C HIS A 46 14.91 8.87 15.86
N ARG A 47 14.75 7.73 16.52
CA ARG A 47 13.89 6.62 16.08
C ARG A 47 12.40 6.99 16.03
N PHE A 48 11.95 7.84 16.97
CA PHE A 48 10.55 8.22 17.11
C PHE A 48 10.31 9.63 16.57
N ILE A 49 9.41 9.75 15.64
CA ILE A 49 9.09 10.98 14.94
C ILE A 49 7.58 11.19 14.87
N ILE A 50 7.13 12.44 14.79
CA ILE A 50 5.74 12.77 14.54
C ILE A 50 5.50 12.84 13.03
N CYS A 51 4.73 11.89 12.51
CA CYS A 51 4.45 11.81 11.07
C CYS A 51 3.10 11.17 10.77
N ASP A 52 2.63 11.31 9.55
CA ASP A 52 1.56 10.45 9.01
C ASP A 52 2.20 9.14 8.55
N VAL A 53 2.24 8.14 9.46
CA VAL A 53 2.89 6.84 9.25
C VAL A 53 2.37 6.16 7.99
N THR A 54 1.06 6.28 7.72
CA THR A 54 0.45 5.71 6.52
C THR A 54 0.99 6.33 5.25
N LYS A 55 1.13 7.67 5.23
CA LYS A 55 1.62 8.38 4.05
C LYS A 55 3.12 8.17 3.82
N VAL A 56 3.92 8.13 4.88
CA VAL A 56 5.34 7.75 4.77
C VAL A 56 5.47 6.35 4.19
N ARG A 57 4.70 5.38 4.72
CA ARG A 57 4.69 4.01 4.20
C ARG A 57 4.26 3.96 2.73
N GLU A 58 3.22 4.70 2.34
CA GLU A 58 2.72 4.78 0.96
C GLU A 58 3.80 5.28 -0.01
N ILE A 59 4.56 6.32 0.37
CA ILE A 59 5.68 6.85 -0.42
C ILE A 59 6.73 5.76 -0.64
N VAL A 60 7.20 5.15 0.44
CA VAL A 60 8.32 4.20 0.39
C VAL A 60 7.93 2.91 -0.34
N LEU A 61 6.72 2.38 -0.07
CA LEU A 61 6.19 1.19 -0.76
C LEU A 61 6.09 1.40 -2.27
N ASN A 62 5.59 2.55 -2.73
CA ASN A 62 5.48 2.85 -4.17
C ASN A 62 6.85 2.86 -4.87
N ILE A 63 7.87 3.48 -4.23
CA ILE A 63 9.20 3.57 -4.81
C ILE A 63 9.85 2.17 -4.86
N ILE A 64 9.86 1.44 -3.73
CA ILE A 64 10.49 0.11 -3.66
C ILE A 64 9.77 -0.89 -4.58
N SER A 65 8.42 -0.85 -4.63
CA SER A 65 7.63 -1.71 -5.53
C SER A 65 8.02 -1.49 -7.00
N ASN A 66 8.22 -0.23 -7.42
CA ASN A 66 8.71 0.07 -8.77
C ASN A 66 10.12 -0.51 -8.97
N SER A 67 11.04 -0.31 -8.05
CA SER A 67 12.41 -0.86 -8.14
C SER A 67 12.40 -2.39 -8.23
N VAL A 68 11.65 -3.09 -7.38
CA VAL A 68 11.50 -4.56 -7.45
C VAL A 68 10.84 -5.01 -8.76
N LYS A 69 9.84 -4.28 -9.23
CA LYS A 69 9.10 -4.58 -10.46
C LYS A 69 9.99 -4.50 -11.70
N TYR A 70 10.77 -3.43 -11.82
CA TYR A 70 11.56 -3.13 -13.01
C TYR A 70 13.00 -3.65 -12.98
N THR A 71 13.43 -4.25 -11.88
CA THR A 71 14.72 -4.94 -11.80
C THR A 71 14.58 -6.36 -12.31
N PRO A 72 15.38 -6.81 -13.30
CA PRO A 72 15.38 -8.18 -13.79
C PRO A 72 15.89 -9.16 -12.73
N GLU A 73 15.58 -10.44 -12.92
CA GLU A 73 16.06 -11.53 -12.07
C GLU A 73 17.60 -11.46 -11.88
N GLY A 74 18.06 -11.62 -10.65
CA GLY A 74 19.49 -11.56 -10.29
C GLY A 74 20.05 -10.16 -10.11
N GLY A 75 19.25 -9.11 -10.35
CA GLY A 75 19.62 -7.72 -10.08
C GLY A 75 19.65 -7.37 -8.60
N SER A 76 19.78 -6.09 -8.27
CA SER A 76 19.83 -5.62 -6.89
C SER A 76 18.90 -4.44 -6.65
N VAL A 77 18.35 -4.37 -5.42
CA VAL A 77 17.61 -3.23 -4.88
C VAL A 77 18.17 -2.91 -3.50
N THR A 78 18.61 -1.68 -3.31
CA THR A 78 19.17 -1.18 -2.05
C THR A 78 18.30 -0.05 -1.52
N VAL A 79 17.91 -0.14 -0.25
CA VAL A 79 17.15 0.88 0.46
C VAL A 79 17.98 1.36 1.64
N GLN A 80 18.19 2.66 1.75
CA GLN A 80 18.90 3.27 2.86
C GLN A 80 18.05 4.39 3.45
N ILE A 81 17.74 4.29 4.72
CA ILE A 81 17.06 5.33 5.47
C ILE A 81 18.10 5.91 6.43
N LYS A 82 18.44 7.18 6.23
CA LYS A 82 19.45 7.86 7.02
C LYS A 82 18.91 9.18 7.53
N GLU A 83 19.17 9.45 8.82
CA GLU A 83 18.88 10.76 9.40
C GLU A 83 19.87 11.79 8.92
N ILE A 84 19.36 12.99 8.64
CA ILE A 84 20.15 14.18 8.32
C ILE A 84 19.66 15.39 9.13
N PRO A 85 20.54 16.33 9.49
CA PRO A 85 20.15 17.54 10.20
C PRO A 85 19.07 18.32 9.45
N TRP A 86 18.18 18.96 10.21
CA TRP A 86 17.17 19.87 9.68
C TRP A 86 17.29 21.25 10.33
N GLU A 87 16.98 22.31 9.59
CA GLU A 87 17.21 23.69 10.06
C GLU A 87 16.33 24.12 11.23
N LYS A 88 15.19 23.44 11.44
CA LYS A 88 14.22 23.77 12.48
C LYS A 88 14.54 23.03 13.78
N GLU A 89 14.66 23.76 14.90
CA GLU A 89 14.89 23.17 16.23
C GLU A 89 13.77 22.19 16.60
N GLY A 90 14.13 21.03 17.17
CA GLY A 90 13.20 19.95 17.50
C GLY A 90 12.75 19.12 16.29
N TRP A 91 13.35 19.37 15.12
CA TRP A 91 13.07 18.63 13.89
C TRP A 91 14.31 17.91 13.38
N THR A 92 14.06 16.86 12.64
CA THR A 92 15.06 16.11 11.88
C THR A 92 14.52 15.83 10.49
N ALA A 93 15.35 15.31 9.58
CA ALA A 93 14.87 14.81 8.31
C ALA A 93 15.40 13.40 8.03
N TYR A 94 14.60 12.57 7.40
CA TYR A 94 15.06 11.29 6.89
C TYR A 94 15.30 11.39 5.39
N ARG A 95 16.53 11.03 5.00
CA ARG A 95 16.90 10.79 3.62
C ARG A 95 16.69 9.32 3.32
N ILE A 96 15.75 9.03 2.44
CA ILE A 96 15.40 7.70 1.98
C ILE A 96 15.96 7.56 0.57
N LEU A 97 16.93 6.67 0.41
CA LEU A 97 17.57 6.35 -0.86
C LEU A 97 17.13 4.97 -1.31
N VAL A 98 16.57 4.87 -2.50
CA VAL A 98 16.23 3.59 -3.14
C VAL A 98 16.98 3.51 -4.47
N GLU A 99 17.85 2.54 -4.59
CA GLU A 99 18.68 2.31 -5.78
C GLU A 99 18.46 0.91 -6.32
N ASP A 100 18.25 0.79 -7.63
CA ASP A 100 18.05 -0.46 -8.31
C ASP A 100 18.96 -0.60 -9.55
N THR A 101 19.24 -1.84 -9.93
CA THR A 101 19.95 -2.19 -11.16
C THR A 101 18.98 -2.64 -12.26
N GLY A 102 17.83 -1.98 -12.32
CA GLY A 102 16.75 -2.28 -13.25
C GLY A 102 17.01 -1.79 -14.67
N ILE A 103 15.94 -1.79 -15.47
CA ILE A 103 15.99 -1.36 -16.86
C ILE A 103 16.33 0.12 -17.03
N GLY A 104 16.21 0.91 -15.96
CA GLY A 104 16.39 2.36 -16.00
C GLY A 104 15.39 3.08 -16.91
N MET A 105 15.54 4.39 -17.00
CA MET A 105 14.67 5.28 -17.77
C MET A 105 15.48 6.14 -18.74
N GLY A 106 14.90 6.46 -19.91
CA GLY A 106 15.52 7.34 -20.88
C GLY A 106 15.49 8.82 -20.43
N ALA A 107 16.49 9.59 -20.84
CA ALA A 107 16.61 11.01 -20.48
C ALA A 107 15.38 11.83 -20.93
N GLU A 108 14.73 11.42 -22.00
CA GLU A 108 13.52 12.05 -22.53
C GLU A 108 12.28 11.81 -21.66
N TYR A 109 12.28 10.73 -20.86
CA TYR A 109 11.17 10.37 -19.97
C TYR A 109 11.30 10.95 -18.56
N LEU A 110 12.52 11.09 -18.05
CA LEU A 110 12.81 11.57 -16.69
C LEU A 110 12.06 12.86 -16.30
N PRO A 111 11.94 13.89 -17.15
CA PRO A 111 11.19 15.10 -16.79
C PRO A 111 9.69 14.88 -16.54
N HIS A 112 9.15 13.79 -17.08
CA HIS A 112 7.71 13.50 -17.12
C HIS A 112 7.28 12.39 -16.14
N ILE A 113 8.21 11.81 -15.35
CA ILE A 113 7.91 10.64 -14.48
C ILE A 113 6.89 10.94 -13.38
N PHE A 114 6.71 12.21 -13.02
CA PHE A 114 5.74 12.65 -12.02
C PHE A 114 4.43 13.17 -12.63
N GLU A 115 4.28 13.16 -13.95
CA GLU A 115 3.04 13.52 -14.63
C GLU A 115 2.05 12.34 -14.61
N GLU A 116 0.77 12.64 -14.42
CA GLU A 116 -0.28 11.63 -14.39
C GLU A 116 -0.41 10.89 -15.73
N PHE A 117 -0.65 9.58 -15.67
CA PHE A 117 -0.86 8.70 -16.83
C PHE A 117 0.34 8.60 -17.79
N THR A 118 1.51 9.08 -17.40
CA THR A 118 2.71 9.03 -18.21
C THR A 118 3.42 7.69 -18.07
N ARG A 119 3.84 7.11 -19.18
CA ARG A 119 4.62 5.87 -19.24
C ARG A 119 5.66 5.97 -20.32
N GLU A 120 6.84 5.43 -20.05
CA GLU A 120 7.83 5.24 -21.11
C GLU A 120 7.29 4.19 -22.08
N ARG A 121 7.01 4.60 -23.34
CA ARG A 121 6.62 3.69 -24.44
C ARG A 121 7.86 2.93 -24.90
N THR A 122 8.27 1.90 -24.18
CA THR A 122 9.19 0.92 -24.74
C THR A 122 8.41 -0.06 -25.59
N SER A 123 8.75 -0.07 -26.88
CA SER A 123 8.21 -0.97 -27.87
C SER A 123 8.26 -2.42 -27.40
N THR A 124 7.14 -3.10 -27.43
CA THR A 124 6.93 -4.53 -27.69
C THR A 124 7.24 -5.58 -26.61
N GLU A 125 7.91 -5.34 -25.48
CA GLU A 125 8.34 -6.46 -24.61
C GLU A 125 7.96 -6.40 -23.13
N SER A 126 7.50 -5.32 -22.56
CA SER A 126 7.10 -5.35 -21.14
C SER A 126 5.59 -5.56 -20.97
N LYS A 127 5.18 -6.79 -20.68
CA LYS A 127 3.84 -7.17 -20.19
C LYS A 127 3.55 -6.60 -18.77
N VAL A 128 4.22 -5.53 -18.37
CA VAL A 128 4.12 -4.98 -17.02
C VAL A 128 2.97 -3.99 -16.96
N VAL A 129 1.84 -4.44 -16.45
CA VAL A 129 0.62 -3.64 -16.27
C VAL A 129 0.77 -2.72 -15.05
N GLY A 130 0.42 -1.44 -15.18
CA GLY A 130 0.38 -0.46 -14.09
C GLY A 130 -0.31 0.82 -14.57
N ALA A 131 -1.06 1.52 -13.72
CA ALA A 131 -1.88 2.68 -14.11
C ALA A 131 -1.09 3.98 -14.40
N GLY A 132 0.23 4.04 -14.08
CA GLY A 132 1.03 5.28 -14.24
C GLY A 132 0.70 6.37 -13.23
N LEU A 133 0.11 6.02 -12.08
CA LEU A 133 -0.33 6.95 -11.04
C LEU A 133 0.57 6.95 -9.78
N GLY A 134 1.44 5.96 -9.61
CA GLY A 134 2.22 5.79 -8.38
C GLY A 134 3.17 6.94 -8.09
N LEU A 135 4.02 7.33 -9.04
CA LEU A 135 5.01 8.41 -8.85
C LEU A 135 4.37 9.81 -8.74
N PRO A 136 3.33 10.18 -9.52
CA PRO A 136 2.56 11.40 -9.27
C PRO A 136 2.01 11.50 -7.85
N ILE A 137 1.45 10.41 -7.31
CA ILE A 137 0.95 10.37 -5.93
C ILE A 137 2.10 10.54 -4.94
N VAL A 138 3.22 9.83 -5.14
CA VAL A 138 4.42 9.97 -4.31
C VAL A 138 4.89 11.43 -4.26
N LYS A 139 5.02 12.08 -5.42
CA LYS A 139 5.43 13.50 -5.49
C LYS A 139 4.49 14.41 -4.71
N ALA A 140 3.19 14.25 -4.90
CA ALA A 140 2.19 15.06 -4.23
C ALA A 140 2.16 14.83 -2.71
N LEU A 141 2.40 13.60 -2.21
CA LEU A 141 2.51 13.32 -0.79
C LEU A 141 3.79 13.93 -0.19
N ILE A 142 4.91 13.83 -0.88
CA ILE A 142 6.17 14.43 -0.45
C ILE A 142 6.03 15.95 -0.35
N ASP A 143 5.41 16.59 -1.34
CA ASP A 143 5.16 18.03 -1.33
C ASP A 143 4.24 18.45 -0.18
N LEU A 144 3.18 17.65 0.10
CA LEU A 144 2.28 17.88 1.22
C LEU A 144 3.02 17.78 2.58
N MET A 145 4.04 16.94 2.67
CA MET A 145 4.87 16.76 3.86
C MET A 145 6.05 17.74 3.94
N GLY A 146 6.18 18.66 2.99
CA GLY A 146 7.26 19.64 2.95
C GLY A 146 8.63 19.02 2.59
N GLY A 147 8.63 17.86 1.97
CA GLY A 147 9.84 17.15 1.56
C GLY A 147 10.25 17.40 0.11
N THR A 148 11.27 16.67 -0.32
CA THR A 148 11.78 16.74 -1.70
C THR A 148 12.02 15.33 -2.25
N ILE A 149 11.91 15.17 -3.58
CA ILE A 149 12.29 13.95 -4.28
C ILE A 149 13.18 14.31 -5.48
N GLN A 150 14.25 13.55 -5.64
CA GLN A 150 15.14 13.60 -6.81
C GLN A 150 15.27 12.20 -7.40
N VAL A 151 15.47 12.12 -8.72
CA VAL A 151 15.61 10.86 -9.45
C VAL A 151 16.75 10.97 -10.44
N GLU A 152 17.64 10.00 -10.37
CA GLU A 152 18.69 9.76 -11.35
C GLU A 152 18.43 8.40 -11.99
N SER A 153 18.44 8.32 -13.31
CA SER A 153 18.25 7.04 -14.02
C SER A 153 18.88 7.10 -15.40
N GLU A 154 19.38 5.94 -15.83
CA GLU A 154 19.93 5.76 -17.16
C GLU A 154 19.47 4.39 -17.70
N ARG A 155 19.01 4.36 -18.95
CA ARG A 155 18.53 3.13 -19.58
C ARG A 155 19.60 2.03 -19.55
N GLY A 156 19.25 0.87 -19.01
CA GLY A 156 20.15 -0.29 -18.84
C GLY A 156 21.08 -0.22 -17.63
N LYS A 157 21.04 0.85 -16.81
CA LYS A 157 21.88 0.95 -15.60
C LYS A 157 21.08 0.95 -14.30
N GLY A 158 19.77 1.19 -14.38
CA GLY A 158 18.88 1.23 -13.23
C GLY A 158 18.46 2.65 -12.85
N SER A 159 17.89 2.78 -11.66
CA SER A 159 17.35 4.04 -11.15
C SER A 159 17.75 4.27 -9.71
N LYS A 160 17.84 5.53 -9.32
CA LYS A 160 18.13 6.00 -7.96
C LYS A 160 17.14 7.09 -7.60
N PHE A 161 16.33 6.82 -6.59
CA PHE A 161 15.38 7.76 -6.00
C PHE A 161 15.91 8.25 -4.66
N GLU A 162 15.98 9.55 -4.49
CA GLU A 162 16.31 10.17 -3.21
C GLU A 162 15.13 11.00 -2.73
N VAL A 163 14.60 10.66 -1.55
CA VAL A 163 13.51 11.37 -0.88
C VAL A 163 14.03 11.94 0.42
N ILE A 164 13.73 13.21 0.69
CA ILE A 164 14.01 13.86 1.96
C ILE A 164 12.68 14.30 2.57
N LEU A 165 12.38 13.81 3.78
CA LEU A 165 11.17 14.14 4.52
C LEU A 165 11.52 14.72 5.88
N PRO A 166 11.08 15.96 6.19
CA PRO A 166 11.25 16.57 7.50
C PRO A 166 10.21 16.05 8.50
N PHE A 167 10.63 15.82 9.74
CA PHE A 167 9.80 15.35 10.82
C PHE A 167 10.10 16.08 12.12
N GLU A 168 9.07 16.30 12.91
CA GLU A 168 9.23 16.69 14.30
C GLU A 168 9.68 15.48 15.12
N ILE A 169 10.65 15.67 16.01
CA ILE A 169 11.16 14.62 16.89
C ILE A 169 10.13 14.41 18.01
N ALA A 170 9.67 13.17 18.21
CA ALA A 170 8.72 12.87 19.28
C ALA A 170 9.39 12.99 20.64
N SER A 171 8.71 13.64 21.59
CA SER A 171 9.13 13.71 22.97
C SER A 171 8.95 12.36 23.69
N GLU A 172 9.69 12.15 24.79
CA GLU A 172 9.52 10.93 25.61
C GLU A 172 8.09 10.73 26.12
N GLU A 173 7.38 11.81 26.39
CA GLU A 173 5.99 11.78 26.88
C GLU A 173 5.04 11.31 25.78
N GLU A 174 5.16 11.86 24.57
CA GLU A 174 4.37 11.43 23.41
C GLU A 174 4.63 9.97 23.04
N VAL A 175 5.88 9.51 23.13
CA VAL A 175 6.24 8.11 22.91
C VAL A 175 5.55 7.21 23.96
N LYS A 176 5.61 7.55 25.25
CA LYS A 176 4.94 6.78 26.32
C LYS A 176 3.43 6.73 26.11
N ASP A 177 2.81 7.88 25.79
CA ASP A 177 1.37 7.96 25.53
C ASP A 177 0.95 7.13 24.30
N SER A 178 1.80 7.03 23.29
CA SER A 178 1.53 6.22 22.11
C SER A 178 1.48 4.72 22.43
N TYR A 179 2.37 4.24 23.32
CA TYR A 179 2.35 2.85 23.78
C TYR A 179 1.12 2.55 24.64
N VAL A 180 0.75 3.45 25.57
CA VAL A 180 -0.48 3.30 26.38
C VAL A 180 -1.72 3.23 25.48
N LYS A 181 -1.82 4.09 24.48
CA LYS A 181 -2.93 4.05 23.49
C LYS A 181 -2.93 2.81 22.61
N LYS A 182 -1.77 2.21 22.31
CA LYS A 182 -1.67 0.92 21.61
C LYS A 182 -2.17 -0.24 22.49
N GLU A 183 -1.93 -0.19 23.81
CA GLU A 183 -2.40 -1.21 24.77
C GLU A 183 -3.90 -1.08 25.10
N GLU A 184 -4.47 0.13 25.08
CA GLU A 184 -5.90 0.39 25.34
C GLU A 184 -6.85 0.04 24.20
N LYS A 185 -6.37 -0.45 23.05
CA LYS A 185 -7.21 -1.06 22.04
C LYS A 185 -7.15 -2.58 22.14
N PRO A 186 -7.84 -3.23 23.10
CA PRO A 186 -8.06 -4.65 23.02
C PRO A 186 -8.99 -4.86 21.83
N TYR A 187 -8.41 -5.19 20.68
CA TYR A 187 -9.16 -5.85 19.62
C TYR A 187 -9.73 -7.15 20.23
N ASN A 188 -11.03 -7.16 20.40
CA ASN A 188 -11.75 -8.24 21.08
C ASN A 188 -11.48 -9.57 20.34
N ARG A 189 -10.55 -10.38 20.86
CA ARG A 189 -10.06 -11.66 20.31
C ARG A 189 -11.11 -12.78 20.30
N SER A 190 -12.40 -12.49 20.50
CA SER A 190 -13.41 -13.52 20.77
C SER A 190 -13.94 -14.28 19.56
N LYS A 191 -13.55 -13.95 18.31
CA LYS A 191 -13.77 -14.80 17.12
C LYS A 191 -12.67 -14.50 16.10
N GLU A 192 -12.00 -15.54 15.60
CA GLU A 192 -11.08 -15.41 14.44
C GLU A 192 -11.84 -14.78 13.27
N LYS A 193 -11.52 -13.53 12.93
CA LYS A 193 -12.14 -12.84 11.79
C LYS A 193 -11.41 -13.23 10.53
N ARG A 194 -12.06 -13.95 9.64
CA ARG A 194 -11.53 -14.39 8.36
C ARG A 194 -11.94 -13.44 7.25
N ILE A 195 -11.00 -13.05 6.43
CA ILE A 195 -11.19 -12.16 5.29
C ILE A 195 -10.97 -12.95 4.01
N LEU A 196 -11.88 -12.83 3.05
CA LEU A 196 -11.66 -13.28 1.69
C LEU A 196 -11.17 -12.09 0.87
N LEU A 197 -9.92 -12.17 0.38
CA LEU A 197 -9.29 -11.15 -0.43
C LEU A 197 -9.28 -11.57 -1.89
N ALA A 198 -10.01 -10.85 -2.75
CA ALA A 198 -9.95 -10.99 -4.20
C ALA A 198 -8.99 -9.94 -4.78
N GLU A 199 -7.84 -10.37 -5.28
CA GLU A 199 -6.77 -9.55 -5.84
C GLU A 199 -5.98 -10.39 -6.84
N ASP A 200 -5.94 -9.97 -8.11
CA ASP A 200 -5.26 -10.68 -9.18
C ASP A 200 -3.74 -10.48 -9.17
N ASN A 201 -3.30 -9.31 -8.73
CA ASN A 201 -1.87 -9.02 -8.62
C ASN A 201 -1.28 -9.66 -7.35
N GLU A 202 -0.36 -10.61 -7.55
CA GLU A 202 0.25 -11.39 -6.46
C GLU A 202 0.96 -10.49 -5.44
N LEU A 203 1.70 -9.48 -5.89
CA LEU A 203 2.43 -8.55 -5.00
C LEU A 203 1.46 -7.69 -4.17
N ASN A 204 0.37 -7.18 -4.79
CA ASN A 204 -0.64 -6.43 -4.06
C ASN A 204 -1.36 -7.31 -3.03
N ALA A 205 -1.63 -8.58 -3.39
CA ALA A 205 -2.22 -9.55 -2.49
C ALA A 205 -1.30 -9.84 -1.29
N GLU A 206 -0.01 -10.10 -1.51
CA GLU A 206 0.97 -10.33 -0.45
C GLU A 206 1.07 -9.15 0.51
N ILE A 207 1.10 -7.92 -0.01
CA ILE A 207 1.08 -6.69 0.79
C ILE A 207 -0.18 -6.62 1.65
N ALA A 208 -1.35 -6.85 1.05
CA ALA A 208 -2.62 -6.77 1.76
C ALA A 208 -2.74 -7.88 2.83
N ILE A 209 -2.31 -9.11 2.51
CA ILE A 209 -2.32 -10.24 3.44
C ILE A 209 -1.42 -9.95 4.64
N THR A 210 -0.17 -9.57 4.42
CA THR A 210 0.78 -9.25 5.50
C THR A 210 0.19 -8.20 6.44
N ILE A 211 -0.34 -7.12 5.88
CA ILE A 211 -0.96 -6.03 6.65
C ILE A 211 -2.15 -6.53 7.48
N LEU A 212 -3.01 -7.35 6.92
CA LEU A 212 -4.19 -7.87 7.59
C LEU A 212 -3.83 -8.87 8.69
N GLU A 213 -2.87 -9.77 8.43
CA GLU A 213 -2.42 -10.78 9.38
C GLU A 213 -1.70 -10.15 10.58
N GLU A 214 -0.86 -9.13 10.37
CA GLU A 214 -0.28 -8.32 11.45
C GLU A 214 -1.34 -7.64 12.34
N ASN A 215 -2.54 -7.37 11.78
CA ASN A 215 -3.67 -6.82 12.52
C ASN A 215 -4.64 -7.90 13.05
N GLY A 216 -4.24 -9.17 13.06
CA GLY A 216 -4.94 -10.28 13.70
C GLY A 216 -6.09 -10.87 12.89
N PHE A 217 -6.16 -10.61 11.59
CA PHE A 217 -7.08 -11.26 10.67
C PHE A 217 -6.47 -12.53 10.10
N LYS A 218 -7.30 -13.50 9.69
CA LYS A 218 -6.88 -14.59 8.81
C LYS A 218 -7.36 -14.28 7.40
N VAL A 219 -6.48 -14.41 6.42
CA VAL A 219 -6.79 -14.05 5.04
C VAL A 219 -6.74 -15.28 4.15
N GLU A 220 -7.75 -15.44 3.30
CA GLU A 220 -7.76 -16.41 2.20
C GLU A 220 -7.82 -15.63 0.89
N ARG A 221 -6.89 -15.90 -0.03
CA ARG A 221 -6.79 -15.18 -1.30
C ARG A 221 -7.60 -15.89 -2.39
N ALA A 222 -8.30 -15.09 -3.19
CA ALA A 222 -8.84 -15.46 -4.50
C ALA A 222 -8.08 -14.65 -5.57
N GLU A 223 -7.60 -15.30 -6.61
CA GLU A 223 -6.82 -14.69 -7.70
C GLU A 223 -7.66 -13.90 -8.72
N ASP A 224 -8.98 -14.06 -8.68
CA ASP A 224 -9.94 -13.32 -9.49
C ASP A 224 -11.36 -13.39 -8.90
N GLY A 225 -12.32 -12.71 -9.58
CA GLY A 225 -13.71 -12.70 -9.15
C GLY A 225 -14.39 -14.06 -9.25
N CYS A 226 -13.98 -14.92 -10.19
CA CYS A 226 -14.53 -16.28 -10.30
C CYS A 226 -14.15 -17.11 -9.09
N LYS A 227 -12.87 -17.11 -8.74
CA LYS A 227 -12.35 -17.85 -7.58
C LYS A 227 -12.91 -17.31 -6.26
N CYS A 228 -13.13 -16.00 -6.16
CA CYS A 228 -13.76 -15.40 -5.01
C CYS A 228 -15.20 -15.91 -4.80
N VAL A 229 -16.00 -15.97 -5.86
CA VAL A 229 -17.37 -16.49 -5.85
C VAL A 229 -17.38 -17.98 -5.49
N GLU A 230 -16.47 -18.77 -6.06
CA GLU A 230 -16.31 -20.20 -5.76
C GLU A 230 -15.98 -20.43 -4.28
N LEU A 231 -14.89 -19.82 -3.78
CA LEU A 231 -14.46 -19.96 -2.38
C LEU A 231 -15.56 -19.54 -1.40
N PHE A 232 -16.25 -18.43 -1.69
CA PHE A 232 -17.36 -17.99 -0.84
C PHE A 232 -18.49 -19.00 -0.83
N SER A 233 -18.80 -19.64 -1.96
CA SER A 233 -19.89 -20.63 -2.07
C SER A 233 -19.58 -21.96 -1.38
N GLU A 234 -18.32 -22.39 -1.37
CA GLU A 234 -17.87 -23.66 -0.81
C GLU A 234 -17.79 -23.67 0.73
N LYS A 235 -17.55 -22.50 1.33
CA LYS A 235 -17.38 -22.40 2.79
C LYS A 235 -18.74 -22.33 3.51
N PRO A 236 -18.78 -22.78 4.77
CA PRO A 236 -19.99 -22.67 5.60
C PRO A 236 -20.44 -21.21 5.77
N THR A 237 -21.73 -21.00 5.99
CA THR A 237 -22.29 -19.68 6.32
C THR A 237 -21.58 -19.05 7.52
N GLY A 238 -21.16 -17.79 7.38
CA GLY A 238 -20.43 -17.06 8.40
C GLY A 238 -18.94 -17.42 8.55
N TYR A 239 -18.37 -18.20 7.60
CA TYR A 239 -16.94 -18.52 7.60
C TYR A 239 -16.06 -17.29 7.39
N TYR A 240 -16.45 -16.39 6.48
CA TYR A 240 -15.81 -15.10 6.29
C TYR A 240 -16.56 -13.98 7.01
N SER A 241 -15.81 -13.06 7.59
CA SER A 241 -16.35 -11.87 8.26
C SER A 241 -16.51 -10.69 7.29
N THR A 242 -15.72 -10.66 6.22
CA THR A 242 -15.77 -9.61 5.17
C THR A 242 -15.07 -10.11 3.91
N ILE A 243 -15.39 -9.47 2.79
CA ILE A 243 -14.71 -9.65 1.50
C ILE A 243 -14.05 -8.34 1.11
N LEU A 244 -12.77 -8.38 0.82
CA LEU A 244 -12.04 -7.29 0.16
C LEU A 244 -11.97 -7.64 -1.33
N MET A 245 -12.50 -6.79 -2.19
CA MET A 245 -12.74 -7.09 -3.59
C MET A 245 -12.07 -6.07 -4.49
N ASP A 246 -11.02 -6.46 -5.20
CA ASP A 246 -10.53 -5.62 -6.30
C ASP A 246 -11.62 -5.48 -7.36
N ILE A 247 -11.71 -4.29 -7.93
CA ILE A 247 -12.64 -3.99 -9.01
C ILE A 247 -12.13 -4.55 -10.34
N GLN A 248 -10.84 -4.37 -10.62
CA GLN A 248 -10.25 -4.71 -11.92
C GLN A 248 -9.50 -6.03 -11.84
N MET A 249 -10.17 -7.11 -12.16
CA MET A 249 -9.60 -8.45 -12.22
C MET A 249 -9.91 -9.14 -13.55
N PRO A 250 -9.05 -10.07 -14.02
CA PRO A 250 -9.33 -10.90 -15.19
C PRO A 250 -10.51 -11.86 -14.93
N ASN A 251 -11.05 -12.44 -16.01
CA ASN A 251 -12.14 -13.42 -16.02
C ASN A 251 -13.47 -12.89 -15.46
N MET A 252 -13.46 -12.29 -14.27
CA MET A 252 -14.64 -11.67 -13.66
C MET A 252 -14.24 -10.48 -12.81
N ASP A 253 -14.75 -9.28 -13.15
CA ASP A 253 -14.55 -8.06 -12.39
C ASP A 253 -15.24 -8.09 -11.02
N GLY A 254 -14.80 -7.24 -10.09
CA GLY A 254 -15.31 -7.18 -8.73
C GLY A 254 -16.79 -6.79 -8.63
N TYR A 255 -17.30 -5.98 -9.53
CA TYR A 255 -18.72 -5.63 -9.56
C TYR A 255 -19.60 -6.83 -9.90
N THR A 256 -19.17 -7.61 -10.88
CA THR A 256 -19.87 -8.82 -11.30
C THR A 256 -19.79 -9.91 -10.21
N ALA A 257 -18.62 -10.08 -9.60
CA ALA A 257 -18.45 -11.01 -8.48
C ALA A 257 -19.35 -10.63 -7.30
N SER A 258 -19.39 -9.33 -6.93
CA SER A 258 -20.26 -8.84 -5.86
C SER A 258 -21.74 -9.12 -6.13
N ARG A 259 -22.22 -8.80 -7.34
CA ARG A 259 -23.63 -9.10 -7.72
C ARG A 259 -23.94 -10.60 -7.63
N LYS A 260 -23.02 -11.48 -8.08
CA LYS A 260 -23.19 -12.93 -7.97
C LYS A 260 -23.26 -13.38 -6.52
N ILE A 261 -22.36 -12.91 -5.66
CA ILE A 261 -22.40 -13.21 -4.23
C ILE A 261 -23.74 -12.77 -3.62
N ARG A 262 -24.18 -11.53 -3.88
CA ARG A 262 -25.45 -11.01 -3.37
C ARG A 262 -26.69 -11.77 -3.87
N GLY A 263 -26.60 -12.39 -5.05
CA GLY A 263 -27.65 -13.22 -5.64
C GLY A 263 -27.70 -14.67 -5.14
N MET A 264 -26.77 -15.11 -4.30
CA MET A 264 -26.78 -16.48 -3.77
C MET A 264 -27.90 -16.69 -2.76
N GLU A 265 -28.50 -17.88 -2.78
CA GLU A 265 -29.53 -18.33 -1.81
C GLU A 265 -28.88 -18.81 -0.50
N ARG A 266 -28.15 -17.88 0.18
CA ARG A 266 -27.57 -18.14 1.50
C ARG A 266 -27.66 -16.91 2.37
N GLU A 267 -27.83 -17.13 3.67
CA GLU A 267 -28.17 -16.09 4.62
C GLU A 267 -27.09 -14.98 4.71
N ASP A 268 -25.81 -15.37 4.75
CA ASP A 268 -24.70 -14.42 4.85
C ASP A 268 -24.38 -13.69 3.53
N ALA A 269 -24.80 -14.19 2.39
CA ALA A 269 -24.56 -13.56 1.09
C ALA A 269 -25.13 -12.14 0.98
N LYS A 270 -26.25 -11.86 1.66
CA LYS A 270 -26.88 -10.55 1.70
C LYS A 270 -26.26 -9.60 2.74
N ALA A 271 -25.69 -10.18 3.80
CA ALA A 271 -25.26 -9.45 4.99
C ALA A 271 -23.73 -9.22 5.04
N ILE A 272 -22.91 -10.13 4.45
CA ILE A 272 -21.45 -10.03 4.52
C ILE A 272 -20.96 -8.68 3.96
N PRO A 273 -20.14 -7.92 4.70
CA PRO A 273 -19.54 -6.73 4.17
C PRO A 273 -18.64 -7.04 2.97
N ILE A 274 -18.87 -6.36 1.83
CA ILE A 274 -18.00 -6.39 0.66
C ILE A 274 -17.43 -4.99 0.50
N ILE A 275 -16.11 -4.88 0.54
CA ILE A 275 -15.39 -3.61 0.46
C ILE A 275 -14.60 -3.59 -0.84
N ALA A 276 -14.89 -2.62 -1.71
CA ALA A 276 -14.17 -2.44 -2.96
C ALA A 276 -12.74 -1.97 -2.71
N LEU A 277 -11.77 -2.56 -3.39
CA LEU A 277 -10.42 -2.04 -3.56
C LEU A 277 -10.35 -1.38 -4.94
N THR A 278 -10.14 -0.06 -4.99
CA THR A 278 -10.22 0.71 -6.24
C THR A 278 -8.93 1.46 -6.53
N ALA A 279 -8.52 1.54 -7.80
CA ALA A 279 -7.41 2.40 -8.20
C ALA A 279 -7.76 3.90 -8.11
N ASN A 280 -9.05 4.25 -8.08
CA ASN A 280 -9.55 5.63 -8.07
C ASN A 280 -10.60 5.82 -6.97
N ALA A 281 -10.49 6.96 -6.27
CA ALA A 281 -11.46 7.37 -5.26
C ALA A 281 -12.59 8.27 -5.82
N PHE A 282 -12.90 8.17 -7.14
CA PHE A 282 -13.93 9.01 -7.74
C PHE A 282 -15.34 8.58 -7.34
N ASP A 283 -16.23 9.56 -7.23
CA ASP A 283 -17.63 9.33 -6.85
C ASP A 283 -18.38 8.38 -7.81
N GLU A 284 -17.97 8.31 -9.08
CA GLU A 284 -18.55 7.37 -10.05
C GLU A 284 -18.25 5.91 -9.72
N ASP A 285 -17.00 5.57 -9.36
CA ASP A 285 -16.62 4.19 -9.02
C ASP A 285 -17.25 3.78 -7.69
N ARG A 286 -17.34 4.73 -6.76
CA ARG A 286 -18.07 4.53 -5.50
C ARG A 286 -19.55 4.22 -5.73
N ASN A 287 -20.24 4.97 -6.60
CA ASN A 287 -21.64 4.74 -6.92
C ASN A 287 -21.85 3.39 -7.61
N LYS A 288 -20.96 2.99 -8.52
CA LYS A 288 -20.97 1.66 -9.16
C LYS A 288 -20.77 0.53 -8.15
N ALA A 289 -19.84 0.71 -7.19
CA ALA A 289 -19.60 -0.27 -6.13
C ALA A 289 -20.85 -0.48 -5.26
N PHE A 290 -21.47 0.60 -4.80
CA PHE A 290 -22.72 0.52 -4.04
C PHE A 290 -23.87 -0.08 -4.85
N ALA A 291 -24.01 0.27 -6.13
CA ALA A 291 -25.00 -0.33 -7.03
C ALA A 291 -24.77 -1.84 -7.28
N ALA A 292 -23.52 -2.30 -7.17
CA ALA A 292 -23.18 -3.72 -7.22
C ALA A 292 -23.39 -4.45 -5.88
N GLY A 293 -23.87 -3.78 -4.83
CA GLY A 293 -24.14 -4.34 -3.51
C GLY A 293 -22.93 -4.34 -2.57
N MET A 294 -21.88 -3.58 -2.84
CA MET A 294 -20.75 -3.39 -1.93
C MET A 294 -21.10 -2.41 -0.81
N ASN A 295 -20.43 -2.53 0.34
CA ASN A 295 -20.74 -1.77 1.57
C ASN A 295 -19.74 -0.65 1.85
N GLY A 296 -18.61 -0.64 1.15
CA GLY A 296 -17.56 0.34 1.32
C GLY A 296 -16.56 0.32 0.17
N HIS A 297 -15.62 1.25 0.21
CA HIS A 297 -14.53 1.31 -0.75
C HIS A 297 -13.24 1.77 -0.06
N ILE A 298 -12.12 1.28 -0.54
CA ILE A 298 -10.76 1.65 -0.13
C ILE A 298 -9.98 1.91 -1.40
N ALA A 299 -9.39 3.10 -1.50
CA ALA A 299 -8.52 3.41 -2.63
C ALA A 299 -7.18 2.69 -2.49
N LYS A 300 -6.66 2.17 -3.60
CA LYS A 300 -5.29 1.70 -3.71
C LYS A 300 -4.35 2.90 -3.93
N PRO A 301 -3.14 2.93 -3.35
CA PRO A 301 -2.55 1.91 -2.50
C PRO A 301 -3.26 1.80 -1.14
N ILE A 302 -3.29 0.59 -0.58
CA ILE A 302 -4.08 0.27 0.60
C ILE A 302 -3.54 1.00 1.84
N ASP A 303 -4.32 1.94 2.37
CA ASP A 303 -4.09 2.57 3.66
C ASP A 303 -4.50 1.59 4.78
N VAL A 304 -3.52 1.06 5.51
CA VAL A 304 -3.70 0.09 6.60
C VAL A 304 -4.70 0.58 7.63
N GLY A 305 -4.50 1.79 8.14
CA GLY A 305 -5.37 2.36 9.18
C GLY A 305 -6.81 2.57 8.70
N ARG A 306 -6.98 2.96 7.44
CA ARG A 306 -8.30 3.10 6.82
C ARG A 306 -8.94 1.73 6.60
N MET A 307 -8.17 0.75 6.13
CA MET A 307 -8.66 -0.61 5.90
C MET A 307 -9.14 -1.25 7.19
N VAL A 308 -8.31 -1.27 8.24
CA VAL A 308 -8.65 -1.84 9.56
C VAL A 308 -9.86 -1.12 10.18
N ARG A 309 -9.94 0.22 10.09
CA ARG A 309 -11.10 0.99 10.58
C ARG A 309 -12.36 0.68 9.78
N THR A 310 -12.27 0.59 8.45
CA THR A 310 -13.42 0.30 7.59
C THR A 310 -13.94 -1.11 7.86
N ILE A 311 -13.05 -2.09 7.99
CA ILE A 311 -13.41 -3.46 8.37
C ILE A 311 -14.03 -3.47 9.77
N GLY A 312 -13.39 -2.80 10.74
CA GLY A 312 -13.87 -2.72 12.13
C GLY A 312 -15.24 -2.04 12.29
N ALA A 313 -15.55 -1.08 11.43
CA ALA A 313 -16.85 -0.41 11.43
C ALA A 313 -17.99 -1.27 10.80
N LEU A 314 -17.65 -2.14 9.86
CA LEU A 314 -18.60 -2.97 9.11
C LEU A 314 -18.75 -4.40 9.68
N VAL A 315 -17.73 -4.91 10.35
CA VAL A 315 -17.71 -6.25 10.95
C VAL A 315 -17.96 -6.12 12.46
N LYS A 316 -19.21 -6.29 12.85
CA LYS A 316 -19.63 -6.28 14.26
C LYS A 316 -19.34 -7.61 14.96
#